data_5b7994faf9ef8f849970df76b36606ab
#
_entry.id   5b7994faf9ef8f849970df76b36606ab
#
_cell.length_a   1.000
_cell.length_b   1.000
_cell.length_c   1.000
_cell.angle_alpha   90.00
_cell.angle_beta   90.00
_cell.angle_gamma   90.00
#
_symmetry.space_group_name_H-M   'P 1'
#
loop_
_entity.id
_entity.type
_entity.pdbx_description
1 polymer ?
#
loop_
_entity_poly.entity_id
_entity_poly.type
_entity_poly.pdbx_seq_one_letter_code
_entity_poly.pdbx_strand_id
1 'polypeptide(L)'
;VNNVINLKCNDWLRTRRTLLLLGVALLLGFACSGCVNSPKTYFYALQGFGDKPAPTHIAIDNVHTYGVGPLFLPEALMQPGVVSQRSGQQVNLSLFNIWGGNLREGITRVMASNISELTGVDAVWPFPWDNRNRPTRQVRIVIEQFSGRLEGQVVLKAKWALTELNGEKTLLQKRVHFTAQAQGKGFGPYVSALNDLINQLSVDVVTAIGVLDSID
;
A
#
# COMPACT_ATOMS: atom_id res chain seq x y z
N VAL A 1 -24.72 -79.84 -19.92
CA VAL A 1 -23.41 -79.21 -20.10
C VAL A 1 -23.57 -77.70 -20.42
N ASN A 2 -24.61 -77.28 -21.14
CA ASN A 2 -24.77 -75.83 -21.55
C ASN A 2 -25.14 -74.85 -20.42
N ASN A 3 -25.73 -75.30 -19.29
CA ASN A 3 -26.18 -74.40 -18.19
C ASN A 3 -25.02 -73.94 -17.29
N VAL A 4 -23.93 -74.72 -17.16
CA VAL A 4 -22.77 -74.34 -16.29
C VAL A 4 -21.88 -73.32 -16.95
N ILE A 5 -21.82 -73.28 -18.27
CA ILE A 5 -20.99 -72.35 -19.04
C ILE A 5 -21.59 -70.92 -19.01
N ASN A 6 -22.95 -70.85 -19.08
CA ASN A 6 -23.64 -69.54 -19.02
C ASN A 6 -23.60 -68.88 -17.64
N LEU A 7 -23.58 -69.64 -16.54
CA LEU A 7 -23.48 -69.14 -15.20
C LEU A 7 -22.09 -68.50 -14.96
N LYS A 8 -21.01 -69.17 -15.39
CA LYS A 8 -19.64 -68.65 -15.25
C LYS A 8 -19.35 -67.38 -16.09
N CYS A 9 -20.01 -67.30 -17.27
CA CYS A 9 -19.83 -66.13 -18.14
C CYS A 9 -20.52 -64.87 -17.55
N ASN A 10 -21.69 -65.02 -16.93
CA ASN A 10 -22.42 -63.95 -16.29
C ASN A 10 -21.73 -63.43 -15.00
N ASP A 11 -21.14 -64.35 -14.21
CA ASP A 11 -20.39 -63.94 -13.01
C ASP A 11 -19.10 -63.18 -13.37
N TRP A 12 -18.41 -63.58 -14.43
CA TRP A 12 -17.20 -62.88 -14.92
C TRP A 12 -17.54 -61.46 -15.44
N LEU A 13 -18.65 -61.28 -16.14
CA LEU A 13 -19.14 -59.99 -16.61
C LEU A 13 -19.60 -59.10 -15.46
N ARG A 14 -20.23 -59.66 -14.43
CA ARG A 14 -20.61 -58.91 -13.21
C ARG A 14 -19.38 -58.43 -12.44
N THR A 15 -18.38 -59.28 -12.26
CA THR A 15 -17.13 -58.93 -11.55
C THR A 15 -16.35 -57.83 -12.28
N ARG A 16 -16.29 -57.85 -13.61
CA ARG A 16 -15.67 -56.77 -14.39
C ARG A 16 -16.43 -55.47 -14.29
N ARG A 17 -17.75 -55.47 -14.29
CA ARG A 17 -18.57 -54.27 -14.11
C ARG A 17 -18.41 -53.66 -12.71
N THR A 18 -18.37 -54.48 -11.68
CA THR A 18 -18.15 -54.00 -10.31
C THR A 18 -16.73 -53.41 -10.12
N LEU A 19 -15.72 -54.03 -10.72
CA LEU A 19 -14.36 -53.49 -10.71
C LEU A 19 -14.23 -52.16 -11.47
N LEU A 20 -14.91 -52.03 -12.61
CA LEU A 20 -14.98 -50.78 -13.37
C LEU A 20 -15.70 -49.65 -12.59
N LEU A 21 -16.82 -49.99 -11.96
CA LEU A 21 -17.57 -49.02 -11.14
C LEU A 21 -16.77 -48.58 -9.90
N LEU A 22 -16.06 -49.51 -9.25
CA LEU A 22 -15.16 -49.18 -8.15
C LEU A 22 -14.00 -48.31 -8.60
N GLY A 23 -13.39 -48.57 -9.75
CA GLY A 23 -12.32 -47.77 -10.34
C GLY A 23 -12.80 -46.35 -10.68
N VAL A 24 -13.99 -46.20 -11.27
CA VAL A 24 -14.59 -44.89 -11.55
C VAL A 24 -14.96 -44.15 -10.27
N ALA A 25 -15.50 -44.80 -9.26
CA ALA A 25 -15.80 -44.21 -7.97
C ALA A 25 -14.53 -43.73 -7.23
N LEU A 26 -13.44 -44.51 -7.33
CA LEU A 26 -12.12 -44.13 -6.77
C LEU A 26 -11.53 -42.94 -7.51
N LEU A 27 -11.63 -42.88 -8.83
CA LEU A 27 -11.17 -41.71 -9.65
C LEU A 27 -12.01 -40.48 -9.36
N LEU A 28 -13.31 -40.58 -9.21
CA LEU A 28 -14.17 -39.46 -8.81
C LEU A 28 -13.88 -38.99 -7.38
N GLY A 29 -13.55 -39.88 -6.45
CA GLY A 29 -13.13 -39.54 -5.09
C GLY A 29 -11.83 -38.73 -5.06
N PHE A 30 -10.87 -39.07 -5.92
CA PHE A 30 -9.62 -38.30 -6.07
C PHE A 30 -9.84 -36.93 -6.72
N ALA A 31 -10.80 -36.77 -7.60
CA ALA A 31 -11.11 -35.48 -8.24
C ALA A 31 -11.73 -34.45 -7.25
N CYS A 32 -12.39 -34.92 -6.18
CA CYS A 32 -12.99 -34.03 -5.17
C CYS A 32 -12.06 -33.62 -4.04
N SER A 33 -10.85 -34.16 -3.92
CA SER A 33 -9.90 -33.84 -2.83
C SER A 33 -9.09 -32.59 -3.08
N GLY A 34 -9.35 -31.83 -4.14
CA GLY A 34 -8.75 -30.53 -4.43
C GLY A 34 -9.30 -29.40 -3.58
N CYS A 35 -9.39 -29.53 -2.24
CA CYS A 35 -9.59 -28.39 -1.36
C CYS A 35 -8.36 -27.50 -1.40
N VAL A 36 -8.31 -26.58 -2.37
CA VAL A 36 -7.30 -25.54 -2.45
C VAL A 36 -7.45 -24.65 -1.23
N ASN A 37 -6.47 -24.68 -0.35
CA ASN A 37 -6.37 -23.74 0.75
C ASN A 37 -6.12 -22.33 0.14
N SER A 38 -7.17 -21.54 0.04
CA SER A 38 -7.07 -20.19 -0.53
C SER A 38 -6.13 -19.35 0.34
N PRO A 39 -5.10 -18.74 -0.22
CA PRO A 39 -4.17 -17.93 0.55
C PRO A 39 -4.92 -16.74 1.18
N LYS A 40 -4.56 -16.42 2.44
CA LYS A 40 -5.17 -15.29 3.16
C LYS A 40 -4.76 -13.97 2.52
N THR A 41 -5.72 -13.07 2.36
CA THR A 41 -5.46 -11.70 1.95
C THR A 41 -5.26 -10.82 3.19
N TYR A 42 -4.20 -10.02 3.16
CA TYR A 42 -3.84 -9.07 4.20
C TYR A 42 -4.04 -7.65 3.70
N PHE A 43 -4.66 -6.82 4.53
CA PHE A 43 -4.90 -5.42 4.23
C PHE A 43 -3.95 -4.54 5.06
N TYR A 44 -3.37 -3.54 4.43
CA TYR A 44 -2.44 -2.61 5.05
C TYR A 44 -2.94 -1.17 4.91
N ALA A 45 -2.72 -0.37 5.93
CA ALA A 45 -3.00 1.06 5.91
C ALA A 45 -1.77 1.82 6.41
N LEU A 46 -1.55 3.00 5.83
CA LEU A 46 -0.59 3.95 6.37
C LEU A 46 -1.18 4.65 7.60
N GLN A 47 -0.31 4.95 8.54
CA GLN A 47 -0.65 5.62 9.80
C GLN A 47 0.28 6.81 10.00
N GLY A 48 -0.15 7.79 10.79
CA GLY A 48 0.70 8.90 11.24
C GLY A 48 1.84 8.40 12.12
N PHE A 49 2.34 9.24 13.02
CA PHE A 49 3.41 8.83 13.94
C PHE A 49 2.99 7.67 14.86
N GLY A 50 1.69 7.45 15.07
CA GLY A 50 1.16 6.34 15.85
C GLY A 50 1.61 6.43 17.32
N ASP A 51 2.06 5.28 17.88
CA ASP A 51 2.62 5.22 19.24
C ASP A 51 4.05 5.78 19.33
N LYS A 52 4.68 6.13 18.20
CA LYS A 52 5.97 6.82 18.20
C LYS A 52 5.71 8.29 18.53
N PRO A 53 6.43 8.88 19.49
CA PRO A 53 6.29 10.30 19.73
C PRO A 53 6.61 11.06 18.46
N ALA A 54 5.74 12.02 18.11
CA ALA A 54 6.05 12.96 17.03
C ALA A 54 7.41 13.63 17.33
N PRO A 55 8.20 13.91 16.32
CA PRO A 55 9.38 14.76 16.51
C PRO A 55 8.97 16.10 17.14
N THR A 56 9.93 16.79 17.71
CA THR A 56 9.71 18.09 18.37
C THR A 56 8.79 18.99 17.54
N HIS A 57 7.84 19.60 18.21
CA HIS A 57 6.91 20.58 17.62
C HIS A 57 7.71 21.68 16.89
N ILE A 58 7.36 21.94 15.65
CA ILE A 58 7.99 22.94 14.79
C ILE A 58 7.01 24.11 14.65
N ALA A 59 7.37 25.26 15.18
CA ALA A 59 6.56 26.46 15.04
C ALA A 59 6.50 26.89 13.57
N ILE A 60 5.30 27.08 13.05
CA ILE A 60 5.04 27.72 11.76
C ILE A 60 4.03 28.85 11.97
N ASP A 61 3.88 29.73 10.98
CA ASP A 61 2.90 30.80 11.05
C ASP A 61 1.46 30.25 11.04
N ASN A 62 0.69 30.57 12.08
CA ASN A 62 -0.72 30.17 12.23
C ASN A 62 -1.70 31.01 11.41
N VAL A 63 -1.24 32.00 10.67
CA VAL A 63 -2.06 32.82 9.78
C VAL A 63 -2.52 32.02 8.55
N HIS A 64 -1.75 31.01 8.19
CA HIS A 64 -2.04 30.19 7.03
C HIS A 64 -2.76 28.89 7.36
N THR A 65 -3.63 28.48 6.44
CA THR A 65 -4.24 27.16 6.40
C THR A 65 -3.53 26.33 5.32
N TYR A 66 -3.35 25.05 5.55
CA TYR A 66 -2.55 24.20 4.67
C TYR A 66 -3.39 23.11 4.02
N GLY A 67 -3.17 22.89 2.73
CA GLY A 67 -3.72 21.76 1.99
C GLY A 67 -2.61 20.78 1.58
N VAL A 68 -2.83 19.50 1.80
CA VAL A 68 -1.89 18.46 1.34
C VAL A 68 -2.43 17.83 0.07
N GLY A 69 -1.73 18.04 -1.02
CA GLY A 69 -2.10 17.57 -2.36
C GLY A 69 -2.26 18.71 -3.37
N PRO A 70 -2.57 18.39 -4.63
CA PRO A 70 -2.72 17.04 -5.16
C PRO A 70 -1.44 16.21 -5.09
N LEU A 71 -1.59 14.90 -4.92
CA LEU A 71 -0.51 13.94 -4.90
C LEU A 71 -0.56 13.08 -6.15
N PHE A 72 0.58 12.94 -6.84
CA PHE A 72 0.73 12.13 -8.03
C PHE A 72 1.59 10.92 -7.75
N LEU A 73 1.14 9.74 -8.18
CA LEU A 73 1.81 8.46 -8.04
C LEU A 73 2.08 7.84 -9.41
N PRO A 74 3.17 7.08 -9.57
CA PRO A 74 3.33 6.16 -10.70
C PRO A 74 2.15 5.18 -10.80
N GLU A 75 1.79 4.76 -11.99
CA GLU A 75 0.63 3.91 -12.26
C GLU A 75 0.67 2.58 -11.48
N ALA A 76 1.85 1.98 -11.35
CA ALA A 76 2.02 0.75 -10.57
C ALA A 76 1.58 0.89 -9.10
N LEU A 77 1.75 2.09 -8.52
CA LEU A 77 1.34 2.38 -7.12
C LEU A 77 -0.15 2.74 -6.99
N MET A 78 -0.86 2.92 -8.10
CA MET A 78 -2.31 3.13 -8.10
C MET A 78 -3.10 1.81 -8.03
N GLN A 79 -2.42 0.69 -8.19
CA GLN A 79 -3.00 -0.63 -8.05
C GLN A 79 -3.23 -1.00 -6.57
N PRO A 80 -4.23 -1.85 -6.25
CA PRO A 80 -4.51 -2.24 -4.87
C PRO A 80 -3.37 -2.97 -4.17
N GLY A 81 -2.58 -3.74 -4.91
CA GLY A 81 -1.50 -4.56 -4.36
C GLY A 81 -0.30 -3.75 -3.88
N VAL A 82 0.29 -4.18 -2.77
CA VAL A 82 1.54 -3.60 -2.30
C VAL A 82 2.65 -3.93 -3.31
N VAL A 83 3.32 -2.88 -3.80
CA VAL A 83 4.42 -2.98 -4.77
C VAL A 83 5.73 -3.19 -4.04
N SER A 84 6.49 -4.20 -4.44
CA SER A 84 7.86 -4.43 -3.98
C SER A 84 8.82 -4.66 -5.15
N GLN A 85 10.11 -4.48 -4.94
CA GLN A 85 11.15 -4.78 -5.92
C GLN A 85 11.70 -6.18 -5.68
N ARG A 86 11.90 -6.94 -6.74
CA ARG A 86 12.47 -8.28 -6.68
C ARG A 86 13.96 -8.27 -6.96
N SER A 87 14.34 -8.00 -8.17
CA SER A 87 15.74 -7.88 -8.61
C SER A 87 15.81 -6.99 -9.86
N GLY A 88 16.84 -6.17 -9.95
CA GLY A 88 17.00 -5.24 -11.07
C GLY A 88 15.81 -4.31 -11.21
N GLN A 89 15.21 -4.26 -12.40
CA GLN A 89 14.07 -3.40 -12.74
C GLN A 89 12.69 -4.06 -12.52
N GLN A 90 12.68 -5.31 -12.02
CA GLN A 90 11.45 -6.04 -11.80
C GLN A 90 10.71 -5.56 -10.55
N VAL A 91 9.47 -5.12 -10.74
CA VAL A 91 8.52 -4.85 -9.66
C VAL A 91 7.56 -6.02 -9.50
N ASN A 92 7.22 -6.33 -8.27
CA ASN A 92 6.22 -7.33 -7.92
C ASN A 92 5.01 -6.64 -7.30
N LEU A 93 3.84 -6.86 -7.90
CA LEU A 93 2.55 -6.43 -7.36
C LEU A 93 1.94 -7.60 -6.60
N SER A 94 1.75 -7.46 -5.30
CA SER A 94 1.19 -8.52 -4.48
C SER A 94 -0.30 -8.71 -4.74
N LEU A 95 -0.74 -9.98 -4.89
CA LEU A 95 -2.15 -10.33 -5.04
C LEU A 95 -2.87 -10.46 -3.68
N PHE A 96 -2.13 -10.76 -2.62
CA PHE A 96 -2.68 -11.09 -1.30
C PHE A 96 -2.27 -10.11 -0.19
N ASN A 97 -1.39 -9.16 -0.51
CA ASN A 97 -1.04 -8.07 0.39
C ASN A 97 -1.44 -6.77 -0.31
N ILE A 98 -2.53 -6.19 0.10
CA ILE A 98 -3.16 -5.07 -0.59
C ILE A 98 -3.37 -3.90 0.36
N TRP A 99 -3.42 -2.70 -0.20
CA TRP A 99 -3.78 -1.52 0.56
C TRP A 99 -5.25 -1.57 0.95
N GLY A 100 -5.58 -1.22 2.17
CA GLY A 100 -6.95 -1.18 2.69
C GLY A 100 -7.80 -0.01 2.16
N GLY A 101 -7.33 0.64 1.10
CA GLY A 101 -7.96 1.76 0.43
C GLY A 101 -7.06 2.34 -0.65
N ASN A 102 -7.42 3.51 -1.16
CA ASN A 102 -6.62 4.22 -2.15
C ASN A 102 -5.31 4.74 -1.51
N LEU A 103 -4.15 4.29 -2.02
CA LEU A 103 -2.85 4.67 -1.48
C LEU A 103 -2.60 6.18 -1.54
N ARG A 104 -3.01 6.85 -2.63
CA ARG A 104 -2.89 8.30 -2.78
C ARG A 104 -3.62 9.04 -1.66
N GLU A 105 -4.88 8.67 -1.40
CA GLU A 105 -5.68 9.25 -0.34
C GLU A 105 -5.12 8.92 1.05
N GLY A 106 -4.61 7.69 1.22
CA GLY A 106 -3.94 7.25 2.44
C GLY A 106 -2.73 8.11 2.77
N ILE A 107 -1.83 8.32 1.80
CA ILE A 107 -0.64 9.18 1.96
C ILE A 107 -1.06 10.63 2.27
N THR A 108 -2.01 11.16 1.51
CA THR A 108 -2.46 12.56 1.67
C THR A 108 -3.06 12.80 3.05
N ARG A 109 -3.89 11.88 3.54
CA ARG A 109 -4.50 11.94 4.87
C ARG A 109 -3.46 11.83 5.99
N VAL A 110 -2.52 10.87 5.87
CA VAL A 110 -1.46 10.68 6.87
C VAL A 110 -0.57 11.92 6.95
N MET A 111 -0.17 12.47 5.82
CA MET A 111 0.65 13.69 5.80
C MET A 111 -0.09 14.89 6.37
N ALA A 112 -1.38 15.05 6.09
CA ALA A 112 -2.17 16.13 6.69
C ALA A 112 -2.24 15.99 8.22
N SER A 113 -2.48 14.79 8.73
CA SER A 113 -2.47 14.49 10.17
C SER A 113 -1.09 14.77 10.80
N ASN A 114 -0.02 14.31 10.15
CA ASN A 114 1.34 14.51 10.63
C ASN A 114 1.73 16.00 10.68
N ILE A 115 1.36 16.76 9.64
CA ILE A 115 1.64 18.21 9.59
C ILE A 115 0.88 18.92 10.71
N SER A 116 -0.40 18.61 10.92
CA SER A 116 -1.17 19.14 12.03
C SER A 116 -0.53 18.82 13.38
N GLU A 117 -0.12 17.57 13.61
CA GLU A 117 0.53 17.14 14.85
C GLU A 117 1.88 17.81 15.09
N LEU A 118 2.70 17.94 14.04
CA LEU A 118 4.03 18.57 14.13
C LEU A 118 3.99 20.07 14.37
N THR A 119 2.94 20.74 13.88
CA THR A 119 2.84 22.21 13.90
C THR A 119 1.86 22.76 14.94
N GLY A 120 0.94 21.91 15.42
CA GLY A 120 -0.20 22.35 16.23
C GLY A 120 -1.26 23.13 15.45
N VAL A 121 -1.15 23.20 14.11
CA VAL A 121 -2.16 23.86 13.26
C VAL A 121 -3.29 22.87 12.95
N ASP A 122 -4.50 23.15 13.42
CA ASP A 122 -5.67 22.29 13.15
C ASP A 122 -6.17 22.39 11.69
N ALA A 123 -5.92 23.54 11.04
CA ALA A 123 -6.41 23.81 9.68
C ALA A 123 -5.49 23.23 8.61
N VAL A 124 -5.30 21.90 8.63
CA VAL A 124 -4.56 21.13 7.62
C VAL A 124 -5.47 20.13 6.95
N TRP A 125 -5.73 20.30 5.65
CA TRP A 125 -6.75 19.54 4.92
C TRP A 125 -6.12 18.60 3.89
N PRO A 126 -6.51 17.31 3.84
CA PRO A 126 -6.14 16.44 2.74
C PRO A 126 -6.93 16.78 1.47
N PHE A 127 -6.29 16.70 0.31
CA PHE A 127 -6.96 16.85 -1.00
C PHE A 127 -7.87 15.65 -1.30
N PRO A 128 -9.06 15.80 -1.90
CA PRO A 128 -9.63 17.07 -2.37
C PRO A 128 -10.33 17.84 -1.24
N TRP A 129 -10.20 19.15 -1.24
CA TRP A 129 -10.96 20.05 -0.37
C TRP A 129 -12.10 20.71 -1.13
N ASP A 130 -13.13 21.10 -0.41
CA ASP A 130 -14.29 21.80 -0.95
C ASP A 130 -14.05 23.33 -1.01
N ASN A 131 -15.01 24.06 -1.60
CA ASN A 131 -14.91 25.51 -1.72
C ASN A 131 -15.00 26.25 -0.37
N ARG A 132 -15.48 25.60 0.70
CA ARG A 132 -15.63 26.22 2.03
C ARG A 132 -14.33 26.14 2.83
N ASN A 133 -13.55 25.07 2.60
CA ASN A 133 -12.31 24.77 3.32
C ASN A 133 -11.11 24.86 2.38
N ARG A 134 -11.04 25.93 1.57
CA ARG A 134 -9.88 26.15 0.70
C ARG A 134 -8.68 26.58 1.54
N PRO A 135 -7.58 25.81 1.51
CA PRO A 135 -6.35 26.22 2.20
C PRO A 135 -5.75 27.44 1.51
N THR A 136 -5.03 28.29 2.26
CA THR A 136 -4.30 29.43 1.69
C THR A 136 -2.98 29.01 1.05
N ARG A 137 -2.37 27.95 1.58
CA ARG A 137 -1.14 27.32 1.04
C ARG A 137 -1.37 25.83 0.77
N GLN A 138 -0.74 25.29 -0.26
CA GLN A 138 -0.86 23.86 -0.60
C GLN A 138 0.50 23.21 -0.80
N VAL A 139 0.65 22.00 -0.28
CA VAL A 139 1.79 21.13 -0.48
C VAL A 139 1.49 20.17 -1.62
N ARG A 140 1.98 20.44 -2.81
CA ARG A 140 1.84 19.59 -3.98
C ARG A 140 2.95 18.55 -3.99
N ILE A 141 2.63 17.29 -4.31
CA ILE A 141 3.57 16.19 -4.19
C ILE A 141 3.55 15.32 -5.44
N VAL A 142 4.73 15.00 -5.95
CA VAL A 142 4.94 14.02 -7.03
C VAL A 142 5.86 12.94 -6.49
N ILE A 143 5.34 11.75 -6.26
CA ILE A 143 6.14 10.59 -5.88
C ILE A 143 6.65 9.91 -7.14
N GLU A 144 7.96 9.79 -7.27
CA GLU A 144 8.65 9.12 -8.37
C GLU A 144 8.90 7.63 -8.04
N GLN A 145 9.13 7.32 -6.76
CA GLN A 145 9.34 5.95 -6.26
C GLN A 145 8.83 5.83 -4.82
N PHE A 146 8.11 4.75 -4.53
CA PHE A 146 7.66 4.38 -3.19
C PHE A 146 7.62 2.86 -3.11
N SER A 147 8.80 2.26 -3.09
CA SER A 147 8.97 0.82 -3.11
C SER A 147 10.42 0.45 -2.76
N GLY A 148 10.66 -0.82 -2.53
CA GLY A 148 11.99 -1.35 -2.28
C GLY A 148 11.97 -2.87 -2.16
N ARG A 149 13.02 -3.44 -1.60
CA ARG A 149 13.15 -4.89 -1.41
C ARG A 149 12.36 -5.31 -0.17
N LEU A 150 11.60 -6.40 -0.30
CA LEU A 150 10.69 -6.87 0.76
C LEU A 150 11.38 -7.07 2.12
N GLU A 151 12.59 -7.61 2.12
CA GLU A 151 13.40 -7.84 3.34
C GLU A 151 14.69 -7.00 3.29
N GLY A 152 14.56 -5.74 2.85
CA GLY A 152 15.71 -4.90 2.62
C GLY A 152 15.35 -3.42 2.65
N GLN A 153 16.14 -2.65 1.92
CA GLN A 153 15.95 -1.21 1.84
C GLN A 153 14.69 -0.87 1.04
N VAL A 154 13.89 0.06 1.57
CA VAL A 154 12.79 0.76 0.89
C VAL A 154 13.20 2.19 0.59
N VAL A 155 12.61 2.75 -0.45
CA VAL A 155 13.00 4.06 -1.00
C VAL A 155 11.77 4.89 -1.28
N LEU A 156 11.81 6.14 -0.86
CA LEU A 156 10.91 7.21 -1.31
C LEU A 156 11.73 8.23 -2.10
N LYS A 157 11.38 8.41 -3.38
CA LYS A 157 11.83 9.56 -4.18
C LYS A 157 10.62 10.41 -4.51
N ALA A 158 10.69 11.67 -4.15
CA ALA A 158 9.58 12.59 -4.39
C ALA A 158 10.09 14.00 -4.71
N LYS A 159 9.22 14.76 -5.37
CA LYS A 159 9.29 16.21 -5.47
C LYS A 159 8.08 16.79 -4.77
N TRP A 160 8.29 17.82 -4.00
CA TRP A 160 7.18 18.55 -3.42
C TRP A 160 7.40 20.06 -3.57
N ALA A 161 6.30 20.78 -3.58
CA ALA A 161 6.29 22.24 -3.65
C ALA A 161 5.23 22.80 -2.72
N LEU A 162 5.58 23.83 -1.97
CA LEU A 162 4.65 24.71 -1.28
C LEU A 162 4.26 25.84 -2.24
N THR A 163 2.97 25.99 -2.50
CA THR A 163 2.45 27.06 -3.36
C THR A 163 1.32 27.80 -2.64
N GLU A 164 1.08 29.03 -3.03
CA GLU A 164 -0.20 29.66 -2.72
C GLU A 164 -1.34 28.89 -3.37
N LEU A 165 -2.55 28.98 -2.80
CA LEU A 165 -3.70 28.14 -3.16
C LEU A 165 -3.95 28.06 -4.67
N ASN A 166 -3.83 29.18 -5.37
CA ASN A 166 -4.12 29.22 -6.81
C ASN A 166 -2.98 28.62 -7.65
N GLY A 167 -1.88 28.19 -7.03
CA GLY A 167 -0.68 27.67 -7.72
C GLY A 167 0.07 28.75 -8.50
N GLU A 168 -0.34 30.01 -8.37
CA GLU A 168 0.24 31.14 -9.09
C GLU A 168 1.66 31.45 -8.62
N LYS A 169 1.93 31.23 -7.33
CA LYS A 169 3.25 31.45 -6.74
C LYS A 169 3.76 30.21 -6.04
N THR A 170 4.91 29.72 -6.48
CA THR A 170 5.66 28.70 -5.75
C THR A 170 6.54 29.39 -4.71
N LEU A 171 6.28 29.07 -3.45
CA LEU A 171 7.01 29.60 -2.30
C LEU A 171 8.27 28.79 -2.05
N LEU A 172 8.19 27.47 -2.18
CA LEU A 172 9.25 26.53 -1.92
C LEU A 172 9.10 25.28 -2.79
N GLN A 173 10.23 24.73 -3.24
CA GLN A 173 10.21 23.41 -3.90
C GLN A 173 11.45 22.61 -3.52
N LYS A 174 11.27 21.30 -3.40
CA LYS A 174 12.35 20.40 -3.00
C LYS A 174 12.22 19.04 -3.67
N ARG A 175 13.37 18.41 -3.93
CA ARG A 175 13.44 16.99 -4.27
C ARG A 175 14.03 16.26 -3.09
N VAL A 176 13.42 15.14 -2.71
CA VAL A 176 13.84 14.31 -1.59
C VAL A 176 14.12 12.88 -2.04
N HIS A 177 15.05 12.26 -1.33
CA HIS A 177 15.39 10.85 -1.49
C HIS A 177 15.60 10.26 -0.08
N PHE A 178 14.60 9.57 0.44
CA PHE A 178 14.64 8.94 1.74
C PHE A 178 14.75 7.42 1.58
N THR A 179 15.40 6.80 2.54
CA THR A 179 15.54 5.35 2.60
C THR A 179 15.27 4.87 4.01
N ALA A 180 14.65 3.70 4.14
CA ALA A 180 14.46 3.00 5.40
C ALA A 180 14.75 1.51 5.22
N GLN A 181 15.01 0.81 6.30
CA GLN A 181 15.27 -0.63 6.28
C GLN A 181 14.07 -1.36 6.85
N ALA A 182 13.51 -2.32 6.11
CA ALA A 182 12.49 -3.22 6.64
C ALA A 182 13.09 -4.11 7.73
N GLN A 183 12.57 -3.99 8.96
CA GLN A 183 13.06 -4.71 10.15
C GLN A 183 12.29 -6.01 10.35
N GLY A 184 12.62 -7.05 9.58
CA GLY A 184 11.97 -8.35 9.67
C GLY A 184 11.53 -8.91 8.32
N LYS A 185 10.77 -10.02 8.37
CA LYS A 185 10.31 -10.75 7.18
C LYS A 185 8.88 -10.40 6.80
N GLY A 186 8.62 -10.42 5.49
CA GLY A 186 7.26 -10.27 4.96
C GLY A 186 6.80 -8.82 4.82
N PHE A 187 5.51 -8.66 4.54
CA PHE A 187 4.93 -7.36 4.17
C PHE A 187 4.67 -6.43 5.36
N GLY A 188 4.46 -6.93 6.58
CA GLY A 188 4.26 -6.08 7.76
C GLY A 188 5.43 -5.13 8.00
N PRO A 189 6.66 -5.64 8.26
CA PRO A 189 7.86 -4.81 8.40
C PRO A 189 8.16 -3.94 7.17
N TYR A 190 7.87 -4.45 5.97
CA TYR A 190 8.04 -3.69 4.73
C TYR A 190 7.13 -2.45 4.68
N VAL A 191 5.83 -2.62 4.99
CA VAL A 191 4.88 -1.51 5.03
C VAL A 191 5.21 -0.53 6.16
N SER A 192 5.67 -1.03 7.32
CA SER A 192 6.15 -0.16 8.40
C SER A 192 7.31 0.74 7.94
N ALA A 193 8.28 0.18 7.21
CA ALA A 193 9.38 0.97 6.66
C ALA A 193 8.92 1.99 5.60
N LEU A 194 7.93 1.63 4.75
CA LEU A 194 7.30 2.59 3.83
C LEU A 194 6.59 3.72 4.61
N ASN A 195 5.90 3.37 5.69
CA ASN A 195 5.23 4.35 6.55
C ASN A 195 6.22 5.35 7.17
N ASP A 196 7.36 4.86 7.66
CA ASP A 196 8.42 5.70 8.20
C ASP A 196 8.95 6.73 7.16
N LEU A 197 8.96 6.36 5.87
CA LEU A 197 9.34 7.30 4.79
C LEU A 197 8.32 8.42 4.58
N ILE A 198 7.02 8.14 4.73
CA ILE A 198 5.98 9.18 4.67
C ILE A 198 6.06 10.11 5.89
N ASN A 199 6.36 9.56 7.06
CA ASN A 199 6.59 10.35 8.27
C ASN A 199 7.81 11.27 8.09
N GLN A 200 8.92 10.76 7.53
CA GLN A 200 10.09 11.58 7.19
C GLN A 200 9.76 12.70 6.19
N LEU A 201 8.95 12.40 5.17
CA LEU A 201 8.51 13.42 4.21
C LEU A 201 7.69 14.50 4.90
N SER A 202 6.81 14.15 5.83
CA SER A 202 6.02 15.12 6.60
C SER A 202 6.93 16.05 7.43
N VAL A 203 7.92 15.49 8.10
CA VAL A 203 8.91 16.27 8.88
C VAL A 203 9.71 17.20 7.97
N ASP A 204 10.17 16.72 6.82
CA ASP A 204 10.93 17.54 5.85
C ASP A 204 10.10 18.73 5.35
N VAL A 205 8.81 18.51 5.04
CA VAL A 205 7.90 19.58 4.63
C VAL A 205 7.72 20.62 5.72
N VAL A 206 7.41 20.20 6.95
CA VAL A 206 7.17 21.12 8.07
C VAL A 206 8.43 21.90 8.43
N THR A 207 9.59 21.24 8.46
CA THR A 207 10.86 21.89 8.72
C THR A 207 11.16 23.00 7.69
N ALA A 208 10.89 22.71 6.42
CA ALA A 208 11.13 23.69 5.36
C ALA A 208 10.14 24.87 5.42
N ILE A 209 8.88 24.63 5.81
CA ILE A 209 7.89 25.68 6.04
C ILE A 209 8.33 26.57 7.21
N GLY A 210 8.75 25.98 8.34
CA GLY A 210 9.20 26.74 9.50
C GLY A 210 10.44 27.63 9.22
N VAL A 211 11.35 27.15 8.37
CA VAL A 211 12.48 27.98 7.91
C VAL A 211 11.98 29.13 7.03
N LEU A 212 11.04 28.91 6.12
CA LEU A 212 10.48 29.96 5.27
C LEU A 212 9.80 31.04 6.13
N ASP A 213 8.92 30.63 7.05
CA ASP A 213 8.15 31.55 7.91
C ASP A 213 9.07 32.33 8.91
N SER A 214 10.29 31.87 9.15
CA SER A 214 11.26 32.57 9.98
C SER A 214 12.03 33.68 9.25
N ILE A 215 11.92 33.74 7.92
CA ILE A 215 12.64 34.68 7.05
C ILE A 215 11.73 35.83 6.60
N ASP A 216 10.42 35.56 6.51
CA ASP A 216 9.39 36.55 6.17
C ASP A 216 9.02 37.39 7.39
#